data_e7b8a2e5755e8590ca2aa22019cfd53e
#
_entry.id   e7b8a2e5755e8590ca2aa22019cfd53e
#
_cell.length_a   1.000
_cell.length_b   1.000
_cell.length_c   1.000
_cell.angle_alpha   90.00
_cell.angle_beta   90.00
_cell.angle_gamma   90.00
#
_symmetry.space_group_name_H-M   'P 1'
#
loop_
_entity.id
_entity.type
_entity.pdbx_description
1 polymer ?
#
loop_
_entity_poly.entity_id
_entity_poly.type
_entity_poly.pdbx_seq_one_letter_code
_entity_poly.pdbx_strand_id
1 'polypeptide(L)'
;CIDVNVAGTASVLTAARLSNIKRTIVASTSAIYENTPVKYAPFKEKDPVAPRLFYPLSKKLMEDVVQSYITNYDMDIVTLRFFNVFGPRQDIHRKSPPLINYIVREVANNRPLKLFSDGTQVRDYVHVDDVVSMIERCIQVEDISGKIFNVSTATLTSVKNIINFAEKAFNKKLDYTFNPPDKFWADYDVIYQGKPLLNQVLEREVTKFSLGSVSKSAKLLDWHPNTKIKELMIDTMRKNYELITR
;
A
#
# COMPACT_ATOMS: atom_id res chain seq x y z
N CYS A 1 16.30 -1.09 -2.71
CA CYS A 1 15.28 -0.01 -2.79
C CYS A 1 15.81 1.19 -3.57
N ILE A 2 16.97 1.77 -3.22
CA ILE A 2 17.50 2.98 -3.89
C ILE A 2 17.68 2.74 -5.38
N ASP A 3 18.39 1.70 -5.78
CA ASP A 3 18.66 1.40 -7.20
C ASP A 3 17.38 1.24 -8.02
N VAL A 4 16.37 0.56 -7.47
CA VAL A 4 15.11 0.34 -8.18
C VAL A 4 14.21 1.58 -8.14
N ASN A 5 13.97 2.14 -6.96
CA ASN A 5 12.99 3.22 -6.81
C ASN A 5 13.53 4.59 -7.24
N VAL A 6 14.82 4.87 -7.03
CA VAL A 6 15.40 6.18 -7.36
C VAL A 6 16.08 6.14 -8.71
N ALA A 7 17.14 5.34 -8.86
CA ALA A 7 17.90 5.27 -10.11
C ALA A 7 17.05 4.69 -11.26
N GLY A 8 16.27 3.62 -10.99
CA GLY A 8 15.37 3.03 -11.98
C GLY A 8 14.31 4.02 -12.48
N THR A 9 13.71 4.81 -11.57
CA THR A 9 12.74 5.85 -11.97
C THR A 9 13.40 6.93 -12.81
N ALA A 10 14.60 7.40 -12.43
CA ALA A 10 15.35 8.38 -13.25
C ALA A 10 15.62 7.84 -14.66
N SER A 11 15.99 6.56 -14.79
CA SER A 11 16.21 5.92 -16.09
C SER A 11 14.93 5.87 -16.93
N VAL A 12 13.79 5.48 -16.32
CA VAL A 12 12.49 5.43 -17.02
C VAL A 12 12.04 6.83 -17.45
N LEU A 13 12.17 7.83 -16.58
CA LEU A 13 11.79 9.21 -16.90
C LEU A 13 12.70 9.80 -17.99
N THR A 14 13.99 9.48 -17.99
CA THR A 14 14.90 9.85 -19.09
C THR A 14 14.42 9.25 -20.41
N ALA A 15 14.11 7.96 -20.46
CA ALA A 15 13.59 7.29 -21.63
C ALA A 15 12.26 7.88 -22.10
N ALA A 16 11.33 8.12 -21.17
CA ALA A 16 10.04 8.75 -21.47
C ALA A 16 10.20 10.14 -22.09
N ARG A 17 11.13 10.95 -21.56
CA ARG A 17 11.46 12.28 -22.09
C ARG A 17 12.00 12.19 -23.52
N LEU A 18 12.98 11.31 -23.75
CA LEU A 18 13.60 11.14 -25.07
C LEU A 18 12.63 10.57 -26.11
N SER A 19 11.61 9.84 -25.65
CA SER A 19 10.56 9.28 -26.52
C SER A 19 9.31 10.18 -26.63
N ASN A 20 9.35 11.38 -26.09
CA ASN A 20 8.24 12.34 -26.11
C ASN A 20 6.92 11.75 -25.58
N ILE A 21 6.97 10.97 -24.50
CA ILE A 21 5.79 10.43 -23.84
C ILE A 21 4.95 11.59 -23.28
N LYS A 22 3.68 11.65 -23.64
CA LYS A 22 2.78 12.75 -23.27
C LYS A 22 2.59 12.82 -21.75
N ARG A 23 2.32 11.69 -21.10
CA ARG A 23 2.11 11.62 -19.64
C ARG A 23 2.73 10.37 -19.07
N THR A 24 3.36 10.51 -17.91
CA THR A 24 3.89 9.41 -17.10
C THR A 24 3.16 9.37 -15.77
N ILE A 25 2.75 8.18 -15.34
CA ILE A 25 2.13 7.97 -14.02
C ILE A 25 3.09 7.15 -13.17
N VAL A 26 3.46 7.68 -12.00
CA VAL A 26 4.47 7.09 -11.12
C VAL A 26 3.81 6.57 -9.86
N ALA A 27 4.08 5.29 -9.55
CA ALA A 27 3.57 4.63 -8.35
C ALA A 27 4.45 4.97 -7.14
N SER A 28 3.89 5.71 -6.19
CA SER A 28 4.43 5.96 -4.85
C SER A 28 3.66 5.16 -3.79
N THR A 29 3.77 5.53 -2.53
CA THR A 29 3.23 4.77 -1.40
C THR A 29 2.74 5.66 -0.27
N SER A 30 1.70 5.23 0.44
CA SER A 30 1.27 5.86 1.70
C SER A 30 2.28 5.68 2.85
N ALA A 31 3.23 4.74 2.73
CA ALA A 31 4.24 4.53 3.75
C ALA A 31 5.11 5.78 4.02
N ILE A 32 5.19 6.73 3.07
CA ILE A 32 5.91 8.00 3.27
C ILE A 32 5.33 8.86 4.41
N TYR A 33 4.07 8.61 4.81
CA TYR A 33 3.42 9.30 5.93
C TYR A 33 3.81 8.75 7.32
N GLU A 34 4.75 7.81 7.42
CA GLU A 34 5.08 7.10 8.67
C GLU A 34 5.38 8.01 9.87
N ASN A 35 5.97 9.18 9.65
CA ASN A 35 6.29 10.16 10.70
C ASN A 35 5.50 11.47 10.56
N THR A 36 4.41 11.47 9.80
CA THR A 36 3.54 12.63 9.69
C THR A 36 2.86 12.89 11.05
N PRO A 37 2.88 14.13 11.57
CA PRO A 37 2.36 14.43 12.91
C PRO A 37 0.82 14.42 13.01
N VAL A 38 0.15 13.95 11.98
CA VAL A 38 -1.31 13.81 11.92
C VAL A 38 -1.72 12.54 12.66
N LYS A 39 -2.49 12.68 13.74
CA LYS A 39 -3.01 11.53 14.49
C LYS A 39 -4.52 11.38 14.24
N TYR A 40 -4.94 10.17 13.86
CA TYR A 40 -6.35 9.77 13.72
C TYR A 40 -7.18 10.61 12.74
N ALA A 41 -6.53 11.28 11.79
CA ALA A 41 -7.18 12.01 10.71
C ALA A 41 -6.66 11.53 9.35
N PRO A 42 -7.43 11.68 8.26
CA PRO A 42 -6.97 11.27 6.94
C PRO A 42 -5.75 12.08 6.48
N PHE A 43 -4.70 11.40 6.04
CA PHE A 43 -3.52 12.02 5.43
C PHE A 43 -3.88 12.71 4.13
N LYS A 44 -3.50 13.97 4.01
CA LYS A 44 -3.61 14.75 2.78
C LYS A 44 -2.28 14.78 2.04
N GLU A 45 -2.32 14.93 0.73
CA GLU A 45 -1.12 14.93 -0.11
C GLU A 45 -0.12 16.04 0.22
N LYS A 46 -0.63 17.14 0.81
CA LYS A 46 0.17 18.30 1.26
C LYS A 46 0.75 18.15 2.67
N ASP A 47 0.36 17.11 3.40
CA ASP A 47 0.87 16.91 4.74
C ASP A 47 2.39 16.65 4.69
N PRO A 48 3.16 17.16 5.65
CA PRO A 48 4.60 16.98 5.68
C PRO A 48 4.93 15.49 5.79
N VAL A 49 5.94 15.06 5.06
CA VAL A 49 6.42 13.67 5.06
C VAL A 49 7.90 13.65 5.47
N ALA A 50 8.25 12.76 6.38
CA ALA A 50 9.62 12.59 6.89
C ALA A 50 9.91 11.10 7.15
N PRO A 51 9.88 10.25 6.11
CA PRO A 51 10.10 8.82 6.26
C PRO A 51 11.53 8.52 6.71
N ARG A 52 11.70 7.50 7.54
CA ARG A 52 12.99 7.06 8.09
C ARG A 52 13.35 5.63 7.71
N LEU A 53 12.36 4.77 7.46
CA LEU A 53 12.62 3.44 6.95
C LEU A 53 13.08 3.49 5.49
N PHE A 54 13.94 2.55 5.10
CA PHE A 54 14.57 2.57 3.76
C PHE A 54 13.56 2.54 2.61
N TYR A 55 12.49 1.75 2.70
CA TYR A 55 11.51 1.69 1.64
C TYR A 55 10.75 3.02 1.46
N PRO A 56 10.06 3.58 2.46
CA PRO A 56 9.37 4.85 2.29
C PRO A 56 10.32 6.02 2.01
N LEU A 57 11.55 5.99 2.55
CA LEU A 57 12.58 6.97 2.21
C LEU A 57 12.95 6.90 0.72
N SER A 58 13.18 5.71 0.18
CA SER A 58 13.48 5.55 -1.25
C SER A 58 12.33 6.02 -2.15
N LYS A 59 11.07 5.85 -1.72
CA LYS A 59 9.90 6.38 -2.43
C LYS A 59 9.79 7.90 -2.34
N LYS A 60 10.15 8.50 -1.20
CA LYS A 60 10.22 9.96 -1.08
C LYS A 60 11.30 10.55 -1.99
N LEU A 61 12.49 9.96 -2.01
CA LEU A 61 13.56 10.37 -2.91
C LEU A 61 13.16 10.20 -4.39
N MET A 62 12.41 9.16 -4.71
CA MET A 62 11.81 8.98 -6.04
C MET A 62 10.85 10.13 -6.37
N GLU A 63 9.98 10.56 -5.45
CA GLU A 63 9.11 11.72 -5.67
C GLU A 63 9.92 13.02 -5.89
N ASP A 64 11.06 13.19 -5.22
CA ASP A 64 11.95 14.34 -5.44
C ASP A 64 12.61 14.29 -6.84
N VAL A 65 13.01 13.09 -7.31
CA VAL A 65 13.47 12.90 -8.69
C VAL A 65 12.35 13.24 -9.68
N VAL A 66 11.14 12.76 -9.47
CA VAL A 66 9.97 13.10 -10.30
C VAL A 66 9.78 14.62 -10.38
N GLN A 67 9.81 15.31 -9.23
CA GLN A 67 9.68 16.77 -9.19
C GLN A 67 10.78 17.47 -9.98
N SER A 68 12.02 16.96 -9.94
CA SER A 68 13.14 17.51 -10.73
C SER A 68 12.86 17.38 -12.24
N TYR A 69 12.32 16.25 -12.72
CA TYR A 69 11.98 16.10 -14.13
C TYR A 69 10.84 17.02 -14.56
N ILE A 70 9.83 17.23 -13.71
CA ILE A 70 8.76 18.21 -13.98
C ILE A 70 9.33 19.61 -14.10
N THR A 71 10.14 20.04 -13.10
CA THR A 71 10.64 21.42 -13.03
C THR A 71 11.64 21.76 -14.14
N ASN A 72 12.55 20.83 -14.48
CA ASN A 72 13.65 21.12 -15.40
C ASN A 72 13.34 20.75 -16.87
N TYR A 73 12.36 19.88 -17.11
CA TYR A 73 12.06 19.41 -18.47
C TYR A 73 10.59 19.57 -18.87
N ASP A 74 9.79 20.20 -18.02
CA ASP A 74 8.34 20.42 -18.25
C ASP A 74 7.58 19.12 -18.59
N MET A 75 7.98 18.01 -17.95
CA MET A 75 7.34 16.71 -18.18
C MET A 75 5.99 16.63 -17.47
N ASP A 76 4.99 16.12 -18.17
CA ASP A 76 3.69 15.81 -17.57
C ASP A 76 3.77 14.50 -16.79
N ILE A 77 3.92 14.60 -15.46
CA ILE A 77 4.04 13.45 -14.56
C ILE A 77 3.02 13.57 -13.43
N VAL A 78 2.29 12.48 -13.18
CA VAL A 78 1.35 12.35 -12.08
C VAL A 78 1.87 11.28 -11.10
N THR A 79 1.85 11.57 -9.80
CA THR A 79 2.29 10.63 -8.77
C THR A 79 1.12 10.09 -7.97
N LEU A 80 1.02 8.78 -7.83
CA LEU A 80 -0.03 8.09 -7.09
C LEU A 80 0.54 7.44 -5.83
N ARG A 81 0.11 7.88 -4.64
CA ARG A 81 0.46 7.29 -3.35
C ARG A 81 -0.53 6.20 -3.01
N PHE A 82 -0.18 4.94 -3.29
CA PHE A 82 -1.04 3.80 -3.01
C PHE A 82 -1.09 3.51 -1.51
N PHE A 83 -2.31 3.34 -0.99
CA PHE A 83 -2.56 2.75 0.31
C PHE A 83 -2.47 1.22 0.23
N ASN A 84 -3.12 0.47 1.10
CA ASN A 84 -2.93 -0.98 1.10
C ASN A 84 -3.76 -1.62 -0.02
N VAL A 85 -3.14 -1.80 -1.18
CA VAL A 85 -3.81 -2.41 -2.34
C VAL A 85 -4.05 -3.89 -2.07
N PHE A 86 -5.25 -4.36 -2.39
CA PHE A 86 -5.62 -5.76 -2.38
C PHE A 86 -6.43 -6.12 -3.62
N GLY A 87 -6.49 -7.39 -3.96
CA GLY A 87 -7.26 -7.88 -5.10
C GLY A 87 -6.88 -9.30 -5.50
N PRO A 88 -7.59 -9.87 -6.49
CA PRO A 88 -7.23 -11.15 -7.07
C PRO A 88 -5.81 -11.16 -7.63
N ARG A 89 -5.15 -12.33 -7.61
CA ARG A 89 -3.77 -12.55 -8.11
C ARG A 89 -2.67 -11.78 -7.38
N GLN A 90 -2.93 -11.21 -6.20
CA GLN A 90 -1.86 -10.66 -5.39
C GLN A 90 -0.89 -11.79 -5.02
N ASP A 91 0.43 -11.52 -5.08
CA ASP A 91 1.47 -12.54 -4.86
C ASP A 91 1.36 -13.18 -3.47
N ILE A 92 1.02 -14.46 -3.47
CA ILE A 92 0.83 -15.30 -2.27
C ILE A 92 2.08 -16.12 -1.93
N HIS A 93 2.99 -16.30 -2.89
CA HIS A 93 4.16 -17.16 -2.77
C HIS A 93 5.37 -16.45 -2.14
N ARG A 94 5.35 -15.12 -2.08
CA ARG A 94 6.44 -14.37 -1.45
C ARG A 94 6.59 -14.74 0.02
N LYS A 95 7.80 -14.67 0.55
CA LYS A 95 8.12 -15.03 1.94
C LYS A 95 7.21 -14.31 2.95
N SER A 96 6.97 -13.01 2.74
CA SER A 96 6.05 -12.19 3.54
C SER A 96 4.96 -11.60 2.64
N PRO A 97 3.86 -12.31 2.40
CA PRO A 97 2.75 -11.76 1.62
C PRO A 97 1.98 -10.72 2.43
N PRO A 98 1.23 -9.82 1.77
CA PRO A 98 0.29 -8.94 2.45
C PRO A 98 -0.73 -9.72 3.28
N LEU A 99 -1.25 -9.10 4.35
CA LEU A 99 -2.08 -9.76 5.35
C LEU A 99 -3.23 -10.61 4.77
N ILE A 100 -3.95 -10.09 3.77
CA ILE A 100 -5.08 -10.82 3.16
C ILE A 100 -4.58 -12.14 2.55
N ASN A 101 -3.50 -12.09 1.78
CA ASN A 101 -2.94 -13.29 1.16
C ASN A 101 -2.18 -14.18 2.13
N TYR A 102 -1.61 -13.63 3.19
CA TYR A 102 -1.10 -14.43 4.30
C TYR A 102 -2.22 -15.31 4.89
N ILE A 103 -3.38 -14.71 5.18
CA ILE A 103 -4.53 -15.46 5.72
C ILE A 103 -4.98 -16.54 4.73
N VAL A 104 -5.15 -16.20 3.45
CA VAL A 104 -5.53 -17.17 2.41
C VAL A 104 -4.55 -18.33 2.36
N ARG A 105 -3.24 -18.07 2.37
CA ARG A 105 -2.18 -19.08 2.32
C ARG A 105 -2.22 -20.00 3.54
N GLU A 106 -2.34 -19.44 4.74
CA GLU A 106 -2.36 -20.26 5.96
C GLU A 106 -3.64 -21.10 6.04
N VAL A 107 -4.78 -20.56 5.62
CA VAL A 107 -6.05 -21.30 5.54
C VAL A 107 -5.96 -22.46 4.54
N ALA A 108 -5.39 -22.25 3.36
CA ALA A 108 -5.21 -23.30 2.35
C ALA A 108 -4.25 -24.41 2.82
N ASN A 109 -3.28 -24.07 3.66
CA ASN A 109 -2.36 -25.05 4.24
C ASN A 109 -2.84 -25.62 5.59
N ASN A 110 -4.07 -25.33 6.02
CA ASN A 110 -4.63 -25.76 7.31
C ASN A 110 -3.73 -25.40 8.50
N ARG A 111 -3.11 -24.20 8.49
CA ARG A 111 -2.23 -23.71 9.56
C ARG A 111 -2.89 -22.59 10.35
N PRO A 112 -2.64 -22.49 11.67
CA PRO A 112 -3.13 -21.37 12.47
C PRO A 112 -2.46 -20.05 12.04
N LEU A 113 -3.19 -18.94 12.21
CA LEU A 113 -2.68 -17.62 11.90
C LEU A 113 -1.81 -17.08 13.04
N LYS A 114 -0.61 -16.66 12.74
CA LYS A 114 0.26 -15.91 13.66
C LYS A 114 0.14 -14.42 13.33
N LEU A 115 -0.59 -13.70 14.16
CA LEU A 115 -0.85 -12.27 14.03
C LEU A 115 -0.08 -11.50 15.10
N PHE A 116 0.00 -10.18 14.97
CA PHE A 116 0.84 -9.35 15.82
C PHE A 116 0.05 -8.19 16.42
N SER A 117 0.53 -7.65 17.57
CA SER A 117 -0.20 -6.70 18.41
C SER A 117 -1.49 -7.35 18.97
N ASP A 118 -2.58 -6.60 19.03
CA ASP A 118 -3.89 -7.05 19.56
C ASP A 118 -4.99 -7.14 18.49
N GLY A 119 -4.64 -6.89 17.22
CA GLY A 119 -5.57 -6.90 16.09
C GLY A 119 -6.46 -5.66 15.96
N THR A 120 -6.28 -4.64 16.81
CA THR A 120 -7.04 -3.38 16.72
C THR A 120 -6.42 -2.39 15.75
N GLN A 121 -5.16 -2.60 15.34
CA GLN A 121 -4.47 -1.74 14.37
C GLN A 121 -5.25 -1.66 13.07
N VAL A 122 -5.40 -0.44 12.56
CA VAL A 122 -6.26 -0.13 11.40
C VAL A 122 -5.45 0.35 10.20
N ARG A 123 -5.92 -0.01 9.01
CA ARG A 123 -5.37 0.45 7.72
C ARG A 123 -6.50 0.81 6.77
N ASP A 124 -6.18 1.69 5.84
CA ASP A 124 -6.98 1.96 4.65
C ASP A 124 -6.59 0.95 3.56
N TYR A 125 -7.56 0.21 3.07
CA TYR A 125 -7.41 -0.78 2.01
C TYR A 125 -8.16 -0.33 0.77
N VAL A 126 -7.51 -0.44 -0.39
CA VAL A 126 -8.08 -0.08 -1.69
C VAL A 126 -8.04 -1.28 -2.63
N HIS A 127 -9.14 -1.55 -3.33
CA HIS A 127 -9.19 -2.65 -4.29
C HIS A 127 -8.39 -2.32 -5.56
N VAL A 128 -7.83 -3.33 -6.20
CA VAL A 128 -7.01 -3.15 -7.41
C VAL A 128 -7.81 -2.51 -8.55
N ASP A 129 -9.11 -2.78 -8.67
CA ASP A 129 -9.96 -2.14 -9.69
C ASP A 129 -10.10 -0.63 -9.45
N ASP A 130 -10.13 -0.17 -8.21
CA ASP A 130 -10.10 1.25 -7.88
C ASP A 130 -8.75 1.88 -8.26
N VAL A 131 -7.64 1.14 -8.08
CA VAL A 131 -6.32 1.59 -8.54
C VAL A 131 -6.30 1.75 -10.05
N VAL A 132 -6.83 0.77 -10.78
CA VAL A 132 -6.93 0.82 -12.26
C VAL A 132 -7.78 2.01 -12.70
N SER A 133 -8.98 2.18 -12.13
CA SER A 133 -9.87 3.31 -12.46
C SER A 133 -9.21 4.66 -12.17
N MET A 134 -8.42 4.76 -11.08
CA MET A 134 -7.65 5.97 -10.76
C MET A 134 -6.59 6.28 -11.84
N ILE A 135 -5.89 5.24 -12.31
CA ILE A 135 -4.91 5.40 -13.40
C ILE A 135 -5.61 5.85 -14.69
N GLU A 136 -6.74 5.24 -15.04
CA GLU A 136 -7.54 5.62 -16.21
C GLU A 136 -8.00 7.08 -16.12
N ARG A 137 -8.48 7.53 -14.97
CA ARG A 137 -8.85 8.94 -14.75
C ARG A 137 -7.64 9.86 -14.91
N CYS A 138 -6.48 9.50 -14.39
CA CYS A 138 -5.25 10.27 -14.57
C CYS A 138 -4.77 10.34 -16.03
N ILE A 139 -5.12 9.36 -16.87
CA ILE A 139 -4.83 9.41 -18.32
C ILE A 139 -5.77 10.38 -19.05
N GLN A 140 -7.04 10.42 -18.64
CA GLN A 140 -8.11 11.16 -19.32
C GLN A 140 -8.18 12.65 -18.96
N VAL A 141 -7.89 12.98 -17.68
CA VAL A 141 -8.05 14.36 -17.18
C VAL A 141 -6.82 15.20 -17.50
N GLU A 142 -7.03 16.36 -18.10
CA GLU A 142 -5.98 17.35 -18.38
C GLU A 142 -5.64 18.20 -17.14
N ASP A 143 -4.59 19.03 -17.21
CA ASP A 143 -4.19 20.01 -16.19
C ASP A 143 -3.87 19.43 -14.79
N ILE A 144 -3.41 18.18 -14.75
CA ILE A 144 -3.00 17.50 -13.53
C ILE A 144 -1.49 17.21 -13.46
N SER A 145 -0.71 17.80 -14.35
CA SER A 145 0.75 17.70 -14.31
C SER A 145 1.30 18.13 -12.96
N GLY A 146 2.28 17.40 -12.44
CA GLY A 146 2.90 17.65 -11.14
C GLY A 146 2.00 17.35 -9.93
N LYS A 147 0.79 16.85 -10.13
CA LYS A 147 -0.08 16.51 -9.00
C LYS A 147 0.28 15.16 -8.40
N ILE A 148 0.13 15.10 -7.08
CA ILE A 148 0.21 13.87 -6.30
C ILE A 148 -1.21 13.56 -5.82
N PHE A 149 -1.64 12.30 -5.89
CA PHE A 149 -2.93 11.85 -5.39
C PHE A 149 -2.78 10.66 -4.46
N ASN A 150 -3.53 10.66 -3.36
CA ASN A 150 -3.74 9.47 -2.55
C ASN A 150 -4.72 8.52 -3.26
N VAL A 151 -4.34 7.25 -3.33
CA VAL A 151 -5.22 6.19 -3.82
C VAL A 151 -5.63 5.35 -2.62
N SER A 152 -6.77 5.68 -2.04
CA SER A 152 -7.30 5.19 -0.77
C SER A 152 -8.83 5.15 -0.80
N THR A 153 -9.45 4.61 0.23
CA THR A 153 -10.92 4.56 0.34
C THR A 153 -11.47 5.47 1.42
N ALA A 154 -10.59 6.13 2.18
CA ALA A 154 -10.93 6.86 3.39
C ALA A 154 -11.72 6.00 4.42
N THR A 155 -11.49 4.67 4.40
CA THR A 155 -12.18 3.70 5.25
C THR A 155 -11.17 2.89 6.06
N LEU A 156 -11.35 2.85 7.37
CA LEU A 156 -10.51 2.06 8.27
C LEU A 156 -10.99 0.62 8.38
N THR A 157 -10.07 -0.32 8.21
CA THR A 157 -10.33 -1.74 8.45
C THR A 157 -9.29 -2.28 9.43
N SER A 158 -9.73 -2.87 10.55
CA SER A 158 -8.86 -3.49 11.53
C SER A 158 -8.47 -4.91 11.14
N VAL A 159 -7.39 -5.43 11.73
CA VAL A 159 -7.00 -6.84 11.58
C VAL A 159 -8.11 -7.77 12.06
N LYS A 160 -8.79 -7.44 13.18
CA LYS A 160 -9.96 -8.21 13.67
C LYS A 160 -11.09 -8.25 12.64
N ASN A 161 -11.37 -7.13 11.95
CA ASN A 161 -12.36 -7.11 10.89
C ASN A 161 -11.97 -8.02 9.72
N ILE A 162 -10.68 -8.01 9.33
CA ILE A 162 -10.17 -8.87 8.24
C ILE A 162 -10.31 -10.36 8.62
N ILE A 163 -10.03 -10.74 9.87
CA ILE A 163 -10.27 -12.11 10.36
C ILE A 163 -11.75 -12.47 10.23
N ASN A 164 -12.66 -11.60 10.68
CA ASN A 164 -14.11 -11.84 10.55
C ASN A 164 -14.55 -11.97 9.09
N PHE A 165 -13.93 -11.23 8.17
CA PHE A 165 -14.21 -11.35 6.73
C PHE A 165 -13.68 -12.68 6.18
N ALA A 166 -12.51 -13.14 6.62
CA ALA A 166 -11.96 -14.42 6.24
C ALA A 166 -12.80 -15.59 6.76
N GLU A 167 -13.28 -15.53 8.01
CA GLU A 167 -14.21 -16.53 8.55
C GLU A 167 -15.49 -16.65 7.70
N LYS A 168 -16.01 -15.51 7.21
CA LYS A 168 -17.15 -15.48 6.29
C LYS A 168 -16.79 -15.99 4.89
N ALA A 169 -15.59 -15.66 4.40
CA ALA A 169 -15.13 -16.11 3.09
C ALA A 169 -15.04 -17.65 3.02
N PHE A 170 -14.51 -18.26 4.07
CA PHE A 170 -14.24 -19.71 4.13
C PHE A 170 -15.31 -20.52 4.88
N ASN A 171 -16.33 -19.85 5.42
CA ASN A 171 -17.42 -20.46 6.20
C ASN A 171 -16.89 -21.35 7.35
N LYS A 172 -15.83 -20.91 8.03
CA LYS A 172 -15.24 -21.62 9.17
C LYS A 172 -14.63 -20.65 10.18
N LYS A 173 -14.57 -21.08 11.45
CA LYS A 173 -13.77 -20.35 12.45
C LYS A 173 -12.29 -20.58 12.19
N LEU A 174 -11.52 -19.51 12.34
CA LEU A 174 -10.07 -19.55 12.15
C LEU A 174 -9.37 -19.65 13.50
N ASP A 175 -8.36 -20.50 13.56
CA ASP A 175 -7.44 -20.55 14.69
C ASP A 175 -6.35 -19.50 14.50
N TYR A 176 -6.16 -18.64 15.52
CA TYR A 176 -5.15 -17.58 15.46
C TYR A 176 -4.62 -17.18 16.83
N THR A 177 -3.40 -16.66 16.83
CA THR A 177 -2.75 -16.07 18.01
C THR A 177 -2.27 -14.67 17.73
N PHE A 178 -2.33 -13.79 18.73
CA PHE A 178 -1.67 -12.49 18.70
C PHE A 178 -0.35 -12.54 19.44
N ASN A 179 0.72 -12.14 18.79
CA ASN A 179 2.08 -12.13 19.31
C ASN A 179 2.55 -10.69 19.54
N PRO A 180 3.53 -10.46 20.41
CA PRO A 180 4.18 -9.16 20.56
C PRO A 180 4.73 -8.65 19.22
N PRO A 181 4.68 -7.31 18.96
CA PRO A 181 5.12 -6.72 17.70
C PRO A 181 6.57 -7.03 17.30
N ASP A 182 7.48 -7.17 18.29
CA ASP A 182 8.88 -7.49 18.06
C ASP A 182 9.08 -8.87 17.41
N LYS A 183 8.15 -9.81 17.62
CA LYS A 183 8.17 -11.14 17.00
C LYS A 183 7.86 -11.11 15.50
N PHE A 184 7.22 -10.06 14.99
CA PHE A 184 6.90 -9.93 13.56
C PHE A 184 8.14 -10.07 12.67
N TRP A 185 9.26 -9.53 13.12
CA TRP A 185 10.49 -9.47 12.34
C TRP A 185 11.48 -10.59 12.64
N ALA A 186 11.24 -11.39 13.68
CA ALA A 186 12.13 -12.48 14.06
C ALA A 186 12.29 -13.54 12.94
N ASP A 187 11.25 -13.73 12.12
CA ASP A 187 11.26 -14.65 10.97
C ASP A 187 11.89 -14.06 9.69
N TYR A 188 12.40 -12.82 9.76
CA TYR A 188 12.97 -12.10 8.60
C TYR A 188 14.46 -11.80 8.74
N ASP A 189 15.25 -12.74 9.23
CA ASP A 189 16.70 -12.63 9.44
C ASP A 189 17.46 -12.11 8.22
N VAL A 190 16.99 -12.47 7.02
CA VAL A 190 17.61 -12.03 5.74
C VAL A 190 17.56 -10.51 5.56
N ILE A 191 16.57 -9.83 6.14
CA ILE A 191 16.40 -8.38 6.01
C ILE A 191 17.36 -7.63 6.94
N TYR A 192 17.70 -8.21 8.09
CA TYR A 192 18.42 -7.53 9.16
C TYR A 192 19.84 -8.03 9.39
N GLN A 193 20.27 -9.10 8.70
CA GLN A 193 21.64 -9.66 8.84
C GLN A 193 22.10 -9.77 10.31
N GLY A 194 21.24 -10.32 11.14
CA GLY A 194 21.52 -10.53 12.57
C GLY A 194 21.38 -9.30 13.48
N LYS A 195 21.01 -8.14 12.96
CA LYS A 195 20.70 -6.94 13.77
C LYS A 195 19.29 -6.47 13.49
N PRO A 196 18.31 -6.78 14.36
CA PRO A 196 16.93 -6.32 14.18
C PRO A 196 16.84 -4.79 14.28
N LEU A 197 15.77 -4.22 13.73
CA LEU A 197 15.38 -2.83 14.01
C LEU A 197 15.13 -2.66 15.52
N LEU A 198 15.25 -1.43 15.99
CA LEU A 198 14.91 -1.09 17.37
C LEU A 198 13.43 -1.47 17.65
N ASN A 199 13.16 -2.06 18.82
CA ASN A 199 11.81 -2.48 19.18
C ASN A 199 10.75 -1.40 19.01
N GLN A 200 11.06 -0.15 19.36
CA GLN A 200 10.17 1.00 19.16
C GLN A 200 9.79 1.22 17.68
N VAL A 201 10.71 0.92 16.75
CA VAL A 201 10.46 1.02 15.30
C VAL A 201 9.54 -0.11 14.85
N LEU A 202 9.80 -1.33 15.33
CA LEU A 202 8.98 -2.51 15.02
C LEU A 202 7.56 -2.34 15.53
N GLU A 203 7.40 -1.91 16.76
CA GLU A 203 6.11 -1.66 17.38
C GLU A 203 5.31 -0.61 16.60
N ARG A 204 5.95 0.51 16.24
CA ARG A 204 5.33 1.54 15.41
C ARG A 204 4.88 1.01 14.06
N GLU A 205 5.69 0.19 13.38
CA GLU A 205 5.33 -0.37 12.06
C GLU A 205 4.13 -1.32 12.14
N VAL A 206 4.03 -2.10 13.19
CA VAL A 206 2.87 -2.98 13.40
C VAL A 206 1.62 -2.18 13.76
N THR A 207 1.74 -1.19 14.63
CA THR A 207 0.60 -0.43 15.19
C THR A 207 0.25 0.84 14.42
N LYS A 208 1.01 1.24 13.40
CA LYS A 208 0.82 2.49 12.67
C LYS A 208 -0.61 2.66 12.15
N PHE A 209 -1.11 3.87 12.24
CA PHE A 209 -2.36 4.30 11.64
C PHE A 209 -2.16 4.62 10.15
N SER A 210 -3.11 4.27 9.31
CA SER A 210 -3.07 4.58 7.88
C SER A 210 -4.49 4.83 7.36
N LEU A 211 -4.79 6.09 7.05
CA LEU A 211 -6.05 6.54 6.46
C LEU A 211 -5.75 7.65 5.45
N GLY A 212 -6.19 7.53 4.21
CA GLY A 212 -5.97 8.51 3.16
C GLY A 212 -7.17 9.45 2.96
N SER A 213 -6.92 10.72 2.65
CA SER A 213 -7.95 11.63 2.18
C SER A 213 -8.14 11.45 0.68
N VAL A 214 -9.39 11.32 0.24
CA VAL A 214 -9.78 11.24 -1.18
C VAL A 214 -10.31 12.56 -1.73
N SER A 215 -10.28 13.63 -0.92
CA SER A 215 -10.89 14.93 -1.28
C SER A 215 -10.27 15.54 -2.54
N LYS A 216 -8.96 15.35 -2.74
CA LYS A 216 -8.26 15.90 -3.91
C LYS A 216 -8.61 15.16 -5.19
N SER A 217 -8.66 13.82 -5.14
CA SER A 217 -9.04 12.99 -6.28
C SER A 217 -10.50 13.18 -6.66
N ALA A 218 -11.40 13.27 -5.69
CA ALA A 218 -12.81 13.60 -5.95
C ALA A 218 -12.95 14.96 -6.65
N LYS A 219 -12.23 15.99 -6.15
CA LYS A 219 -12.33 17.36 -6.69
C LYS A 219 -11.73 17.51 -8.10
N LEU A 220 -10.57 16.91 -8.36
CA LEU A 220 -9.80 17.18 -9.58
C LEU A 220 -9.99 16.11 -10.66
N LEU A 221 -10.34 14.89 -10.26
CA LEU A 221 -10.48 13.75 -11.18
C LEU A 221 -11.91 13.23 -11.27
N ASP A 222 -12.83 13.75 -10.45
CA ASP A 222 -14.16 13.15 -10.27
C ASP A 222 -14.04 11.63 -10.00
N TRP A 223 -13.06 11.25 -9.18
CA TRP A 223 -12.78 9.86 -8.84
C TRP A 223 -13.22 9.55 -7.43
N HIS A 224 -13.98 8.48 -7.30
CA HIS A 224 -14.50 7.98 -6.03
C HIS A 224 -14.21 6.47 -5.90
N PRO A 225 -13.60 6.03 -4.80
CA PRO A 225 -13.32 4.61 -4.58
C PRO A 225 -14.60 3.84 -4.24
N ASN A 226 -14.57 2.55 -4.48
CA ASN A 226 -15.60 1.64 -4.00
C ASN A 226 -15.47 1.46 -2.47
N THR A 227 -16.52 1.73 -1.73
CA THR A 227 -16.54 1.62 -0.26
C THR A 227 -17.03 0.26 0.25
N LYS A 228 -17.42 -0.68 -0.63
CA LYS A 228 -17.84 -2.04 -0.25
C LYS A 228 -16.65 -2.94 0.08
N ILE A 229 -15.75 -2.47 0.94
CA ILE A 229 -14.46 -3.12 1.24
C ILE A 229 -14.63 -4.53 1.79
N LYS A 230 -15.61 -4.76 2.64
CA LYS A 230 -15.90 -6.08 3.21
C LYS A 230 -16.24 -7.11 2.13
N GLU A 231 -17.15 -6.76 1.24
CA GLU A 231 -17.61 -7.64 0.15
C GLU A 231 -16.45 -7.94 -0.82
N LEU A 232 -15.70 -6.92 -1.19
CA LEU A 232 -14.51 -7.04 -2.06
C LEU A 232 -13.41 -7.90 -1.42
N MET A 233 -13.17 -7.78 -0.10
CA MET A 233 -12.19 -8.62 0.59
C MET A 233 -12.63 -10.08 0.65
N ILE A 234 -13.90 -10.34 0.95
CA ILE A 234 -14.45 -11.70 0.97
C ILE A 234 -14.32 -12.37 -0.40
N ASP A 235 -14.69 -11.66 -1.46
CA ASP A 235 -14.58 -12.15 -2.84
C ASP A 235 -13.11 -12.38 -3.23
N THR A 236 -12.22 -11.43 -2.93
CA THR A 236 -10.77 -11.57 -3.17
C THR A 236 -10.19 -12.80 -2.48
N MET A 237 -10.54 -13.04 -1.20
CA MET A 237 -10.06 -14.19 -0.45
C MET A 237 -10.51 -15.51 -1.09
N ARG A 238 -11.77 -15.60 -1.53
CA ARG A 238 -12.30 -16.78 -2.24
C ARG A 238 -11.57 -17.03 -3.56
N LYS A 239 -11.45 -16.00 -4.39
CA LYS A 239 -10.73 -16.09 -5.68
C LYS A 239 -9.27 -16.50 -5.51
N ASN A 240 -8.56 -15.90 -4.56
CA ASN A 240 -7.16 -16.23 -4.31
C ASN A 240 -7.00 -17.64 -3.71
N TYR A 241 -7.95 -18.11 -2.88
CA TYR A 241 -7.97 -19.47 -2.37
C TYR A 241 -8.13 -20.50 -3.50
N GLU A 242 -9.09 -20.28 -4.41
CA GLU A 242 -9.29 -21.14 -5.57
C GLU A 242 -8.04 -21.22 -6.48
N LEU A 243 -7.29 -20.11 -6.62
CA LEU A 243 -6.08 -20.08 -7.44
C LEU A 243 -4.93 -20.93 -6.89
N ILE A 244 -4.88 -21.16 -5.60
CA ILE A 244 -3.79 -21.91 -4.94
C ILE A 244 -4.18 -23.33 -4.56
N THR A 245 -5.47 -23.70 -4.65
CA THR A 245 -5.96 -25.04 -4.33
C THR A 245 -6.32 -25.87 -5.57
N ARG A 246 -6.16 -25.27 -6.74
CA ARG A 246 -6.20 -25.96 -8.05
C ARG A 246 -4.82 -26.50 -8.40
#